data_1b79ea57a37a64cd087a595515d1381e
#
_entry.id   1b79ea57a37a64cd087a595515d1381e
#
_cell.length_a   1.000
_cell.length_b   1.000
_cell.length_c   1.000
_cell.angle_alpha   90.00
_cell.angle_beta   90.00
_cell.angle_gamma   90.00
#
_symmetry.space_group_name_H-M   'P 1'
#
loop_
_entity.id
_entity.type
_entity.pdbx_description
1 polymer ?
#
loop_
_entity_poly.entity_id
_entity_poly.type
_entity_poly.pdbx_seq_one_letter_code
_entity_poly.pdbx_strand_id
1 'polypeptide(L)'
;MVRCLTLAFATSMALGGAAGAQELTEVSFGTNWLAQAEHGGFYQSVADGTYAACGLDVTIVPGGPQVNNRALMLADRIQFHMGGDLLQAFNAAAQDIPVVAVAAIFQKHPQVILAHPGVADTWEDLRDLTLLIGDNGFVSYYQWMIAAHGFSVEQRQPYTFNPAPFLADDQLGMQGYLSSEPYLVEREGGFTPNVFLIADAGYSTYATTIETMQSTIDESPEVVECFVNGSILGWYNYLYGDNAAANAMILADNPDMTQDKIDYAIGKMLEHGIVDSGNTLDLGIGSITDEAVGGFYDAMVEAGVVEAGLDWQSTYTTDFVNQGLGLDLRPE
;
A
#
# COMPACT_ATOMS: atom_id res chain seq x y z
N MET A 1 13.24 -89.57 -4.23
CA MET A 1 13.81 -88.42 -3.58
C MET A 1 13.24 -87.16 -4.29
N VAL A 2 12.22 -86.56 -3.74
CA VAL A 2 11.61 -85.39 -4.34
C VAL A 2 12.03 -84.18 -3.48
N ARG A 3 12.72 -83.18 -4.05
CA ARG A 3 13.11 -81.95 -3.37
C ARG A 3 12.05 -80.90 -3.64
N CYS A 4 11.32 -80.49 -2.58
CA CYS A 4 10.46 -79.31 -2.61
C CYS A 4 11.30 -78.04 -2.52
N LEU A 5 11.18 -77.17 -3.55
CA LEU A 5 11.71 -75.83 -3.50
C LEU A 5 10.61 -74.90 -2.95
N THR A 6 10.85 -74.33 -1.78
CA THR A 6 9.99 -73.26 -1.20
C THR A 6 10.45 -71.90 -1.75
N LEU A 7 9.57 -71.25 -2.52
CA LEU A 7 9.73 -69.86 -2.96
C LEU A 7 9.26 -68.94 -1.83
N ALA A 8 10.14 -68.12 -1.28
CA ALA A 8 9.82 -67.06 -0.33
C ALA A 8 9.44 -65.81 -1.14
N PHE A 9 8.19 -65.35 -1.05
CA PHE A 9 7.70 -64.08 -1.56
C PHE A 9 8.03 -62.99 -0.55
N ALA A 10 8.97 -62.09 -0.92
CA ALA A 10 9.23 -60.90 -0.13
C ALA A 10 8.25 -59.81 -0.54
N THR A 11 7.27 -59.51 0.36
CA THR A 11 6.31 -58.41 0.20
C THR A 11 6.98 -57.12 0.63
N SER A 12 7.38 -56.28 -0.36
CA SER A 12 7.85 -54.92 -0.09
C SER A 12 6.64 -54.03 0.28
N MET A 13 6.50 -53.69 1.54
CA MET A 13 5.61 -52.60 1.99
C MET A 13 6.21 -51.28 1.56
N ALA A 14 5.61 -50.65 0.55
CA ALA A 14 5.85 -49.25 0.26
C ALA A 14 5.15 -48.40 1.36
N LEU A 15 5.95 -47.81 2.25
CA LEU A 15 5.45 -46.73 3.11
C LEU A 15 5.20 -45.51 2.20
N GLY A 16 3.96 -45.35 1.76
CA GLY A 16 3.46 -44.09 1.23
C GLY A 16 3.43 -43.09 2.37
N GLY A 17 4.40 -42.19 2.44
CA GLY A 17 4.33 -41.04 3.31
C GLY A 17 3.14 -40.20 2.85
N ALA A 18 2.07 -40.14 3.66
CA ALA A 18 1.06 -39.10 3.52
C ALA A 18 1.78 -37.78 3.76
N ALA A 19 1.99 -36.97 2.70
CA ALA A 19 2.29 -35.57 2.85
C ALA A 19 1.07 -34.99 3.59
N GLY A 20 1.21 -34.75 4.90
CA GLY A 20 0.22 -34.02 5.67
C GLY A 20 0.09 -32.66 5.01
N ALA A 21 -1.11 -32.25 4.60
CA ALA A 21 -1.37 -30.87 4.23
C ALA A 21 -0.93 -30.02 5.44
N GLN A 22 0.05 -29.15 5.22
CA GLN A 22 0.48 -28.21 6.24
C GLN A 22 -0.72 -27.30 6.55
N GLU A 23 -1.14 -27.25 7.79
CA GLU A 23 -2.20 -26.34 8.22
C GLU A 23 -1.66 -24.91 8.07
N LEU A 24 -2.34 -24.10 7.26
CA LEU A 24 -1.94 -22.72 7.02
C LEU A 24 -2.36 -21.87 8.22
N THR A 25 -1.52 -20.88 8.55
CA THR A 25 -1.85 -19.88 9.57
C THR A 25 -2.78 -18.83 8.96
N GLU A 26 -3.97 -18.68 9.54
CA GLU A 26 -4.92 -17.64 9.12
C GLU A 26 -4.39 -16.25 9.47
N VAL A 27 -4.36 -15.36 8.48
CA VAL A 27 -3.91 -13.96 8.58
C VAL A 27 -4.92 -13.05 7.92
N SER A 28 -5.29 -11.95 8.58
CA SER A 28 -6.14 -10.91 8.01
C SER A 28 -5.33 -9.63 7.79
N PHE A 29 -5.44 -9.10 6.57
CA PHE A 29 -4.81 -7.84 6.15
C PHE A 29 -5.89 -6.83 5.76
N GLY A 30 -6.00 -5.73 6.52
CA GLY A 30 -6.92 -4.65 6.24
C GLY A 30 -6.33 -3.59 5.32
N THR A 31 -6.94 -3.38 4.14
CA THR A 31 -6.55 -2.26 3.28
C THR A 31 -7.16 -0.96 3.78
N ASN A 32 -6.59 0.17 3.37
CA ASN A 32 -7.09 1.50 3.77
C ASN A 32 -8.17 2.04 2.82
N TRP A 33 -8.42 1.36 1.70
CA TRP A 33 -9.39 1.75 0.69
C TRP A 33 -10.09 0.55 0.06
N LEU A 34 -11.09 0.82 -0.81
CA LEU A 34 -11.75 -0.19 -1.66
C LEU A 34 -10.72 -0.90 -2.55
N ALA A 35 -11.02 -2.14 -2.92
CA ALA A 35 -10.14 -2.94 -3.78
C ALA A 35 -9.84 -2.23 -5.10
N GLN A 36 -8.55 -2.11 -5.41
CA GLN A 36 -8.06 -1.40 -6.59
C GLN A 36 -6.62 -1.85 -6.95
N ALA A 37 -6.10 -1.41 -8.09
CA ALA A 37 -4.77 -1.81 -8.56
C ALA A 37 -3.63 -1.45 -7.60
N GLU A 38 -3.78 -0.40 -6.80
CA GLU A 38 -2.85 0.03 -5.75
C GLU A 38 -2.76 -0.95 -4.57
N HIS A 39 -3.58 -1.99 -4.57
CA HIS A 39 -3.51 -3.14 -3.65
C HIS A 39 -3.06 -4.41 -4.37
N GLY A 40 -2.75 -4.31 -5.67
CA GLY A 40 -2.62 -5.44 -6.59
C GLY A 40 -1.60 -6.49 -6.18
N GLY A 41 -0.45 -6.11 -5.64
CA GLY A 41 0.57 -7.05 -5.19
C GLY A 41 0.09 -7.97 -4.06
N PHE A 42 -0.76 -7.47 -3.16
CA PHE A 42 -1.33 -8.29 -2.08
C PHE A 42 -2.36 -9.29 -2.66
N TYR A 43 -3.23 -8.84 -3.57
CA TYR A 43 -4.16 -9.72 -4.29
C TYR A 43 -3.41 -10.75 -5.13
N GLN A 44 -2.28 -10.37 -5.74
CA GLN A 44 -1.44 -11.27 -6.52
C GLN A 44 -0.93 -12.42 -5.66
N SER A 45 -0.41 -12.14 -4.46
CA SER A 45 0.12 -13.15 -3.56
C SER A 45 -0.94 -14.12 -3.04
N VAL A 46 -2.18 -13.66 -2.92
CA VAL A 46 -3.31 -14.57 -2.65
C VAL A 46 -3.62 -15.41 -3.89
N ALA A 47 -3.72 -14.77 -5.08
CA ALA A 47 -4.16 -15.40 -6.31
C ALA A 47 -3.18 -16.47 -6.83
N ASP A 48 -1.87 -16.23 -6.73
CA ASP A 48 -0.83 -17.15 -7.21
C ASP A 48 -0.31 -18.13 -6.14
N GLY A 49 -0.83 -17.99 -4.90
CA GLY A 49 -0.48 -18.87 -3.78
C GLY A 49 0.87 -18.57 -3.13
N THR A 50 1.47 -17.40 -3.39
CA THR A 50 2.75 -17.00 -2.80
C THR A 50 2.69 -16.99 -1.28
N TYR A 51 1.62 -16.47 -0.67
CA TYR A 51 1.42 -16.55 0.79
C TYR A 51 1.26 -17.99 1.29
N ALA A 52 0.48 -18.81 0.58
CA ALA A 52 0.27 -20.20 0.95
C ALA A 52 1.57 -21.02 0.88
N ALA A 53 2.46 -20.70 -0.05
CA ALA A 53 3.75 -21.38 -0.21
C ALA A 53 4.67 -21.21 1.01
N CYS A 54 4.53 -20.12 1.79
CA CYS A 54 5.25 -19.91 3.05
C CYS A 54 4.41 -20.18 4.31
N GLY A 55 3.18 -20.71 4.15
CA GLY A 55 2.37 -21.20 5.25
C GLY A 55 1.26 -20.28 5.74
N LEU A 56 0.88 -19.24 4.99
CA LEU A 56 -0.21 -18.33 5.36
C LEU A 56 -1.46 -18.52 4.50
N ASP A 57 -2.62 -18.48 5.15
CA ASP A 57 -3.93 -18.27 4.52
C ASP A 57 -4.35 -16.82 4.75
N VAL A 58 -4.13 -15.96 3.74
CA VAL A 58 -4.32 -14.52 3.86
C VAL A 58 -5.70 -14.11 3.35
N THR A 59 -6.47 -13.49 4.23
CA THR A 59 -7.73 -12.82 3.89
C THR A 59 -7.51 -11.31 3.79
N ILE A 60 -7.77 -10.72 2.61
CA ILE A 60 -7.77 -9.27 2.43
C ILE A 60 -9.13 -8.73 2.88
N VAL A 61 -9.11 -7.75 3.79
CA VAL A 61 -10.29 -7.05 4.32
C VAL A 61 -10.33 -5.66 3.69
N PRO A 62 -11.15 -5.43 2.66
CA PRO A 62 -11.20 -4.13 1.99
C PRO A 62 -11.60 -3.00 2.94
N GLY A 63 -10.93 -1.86 2.79
CA GLY A 63 -11.29 -0.61 3.42
C GLY A 63 -12.37 0.15 2.66
N GLY A 64 -12.44 1.44 2.88
CA GLY A 64 -13.40 2.32 2.20
C GLY A 64 -13.61 3.65 2.94
N PRO A 65 -14.45 4.54 2.42
CA PRO A 65 -14.60 5.91 2.92
C PRO A 65 -14.93 6.04 4.43
N GLN A 66 -15.59 5.05 5.01
CA GLN A 66 -16.02 5.05 6.42
C GLN A 66 -15.54 3.79 7.17
N VAL A 67 -14.59 3.05 6.57
CA VAL A 67 -14.03 1.85 7.17
C VAL A 67 -12.69 2.20 7.82
N ASN A 68 -12.53 1.83 9.09
CA ASN A 68 -11.29 2.05 9.84
C ASN A 68 -10.65 0.71 10.20
N ASN A 69 -9.99 0.09 9.22
CA ASN A 69 -9.28 -1.18 9.43
C ASN A 69 -8.10 -1.03 10.38
N ARG A 70 -7.48 0.16 10.48
CA ARG A 70 -6.44 0.41 11.49
C ARG A 70 -6.95 0.21 12.92
N ALA A 71 -8.18 0.65 13.21
CA ALA A 71 -8.80 0.42 14.51
C ALA A 71 -9.03 -1.09 14.79
N LEU A 72 -9.27 -1.90 13.75
CA LEU A 72 -9.36 -3.35 13.90
C LEU A 72 -8.01 -3.97 14.27
N MET A 73 -6.91 -3.49 13.67
CA MET A 73 -5.55 -3.92 14.03
C MET A 73 -5.21 -3.54 15.48
N LEU A 74 -5.50 -2.30 15.88
CA LEU A 74 -5.29 -1.84 17.26
C LEU A 74 -6.13 -2.61 18.29
N ALA A 75 -7.23 -3.22 17.85
CA ALA A 75 -8.10 -4.07 18.67
C ALA A 75 -7.79 -5.57 18.53
N ASP A 76 -6.66 -5.93 17.92
CA ASP A 76 -6.20 -7.31 17.69
C ASP A 76 -7.24 -8.18 16.94
N ARG A 77 -7.94 -7.55 15.97
CA ARG A 77 -8.94 -8.25 15.14
C ARG A 77 -8.42 -8.58 13.75
N ILE A 78 -7.36 -7.93 13.30
CA ILE A 78 -6.57 -8.22 12.11
C ILE A 78 -5.10 -8.06 12.45
N GLN A 79 -4.22 -8.81 11.78
CA GLN A 79 -2.79 -8.84 12.08
C GLN A 79 -2.02 -7.73 11.39
N PHE A 80 -2.42 -7.38 10.17
CA PHE A 80 -1.74 -6.38 9.35
C PHE A 80 -2.71 -5.33 8.82
N HIS A 81 -2.21 -4.13 8.64
CA HIS A 81 -2.95 -3.01 8.07
C HIS A 81 -2.11 -2.29 7.01
N MET A 82 -2.76 -1.76 5.99
CA MET A 82 -2.14 -0.90 5.00
C MET A 82 -2.17 0.55 5.48
N GLY A 83 -1.03 1.06 5.94
CA GLY A 83 -0.87 2.46 6.31
C GLY A 83 -0.91 3.38 5.10
N GLY A 84 -1.40 4.61 5.30
CA GLY A 84 -1.47 5.62 4.23
C GLY A 84 -0.11 6.24 3.92
N ASP A 85 0.55 6.74 4.96
CA ASP A 85 1.87 7.36 4.90
C ASP A 85 2.57 7.33 6.27
N LEU A 86 3.84 7.77 6.33
CA LEU A 86 4.63 7.77 7.56
C LEU A 86 4.11 8.75 8.62
N LEU A 87 3.40 9.83 8.24
CA LEU A 87 2.85 10.76 9.23
C LEU A 87 1.84 10.07 10.15
N GLN A 88 1.12 9.07 9.64
CA GLN A 88 0.21 8.27 10.46
C GLN A 88 0.96 7.39 11.47
N ALA A 89 2.15 6.88 11.12
CA ALA A 89 3.01 6.14 12.04
C ALA A 89 3.58 7.07 13.10
N PHE A 90 4.05 8.27 12.74
CA PHE A 90 4.52 9.29 13.69
C PHE A 90 3.42 9.72 14.67
N ASN A 91 2.19 9.91 14.17
CA ASN A 91 1.04 10.25 15.01
C ASN A 91 0.67 9.11 15.99
N ALA A 92 0.90 7.86 15.63
CA ALA A 92 0.72 6.74 16.55
C ALA A 92 1.80 6.73 17.63
N ALA A 93 3.06 6.88 17.25
CA ALA A 93 4.19 6.95 18.19
C ALA A 93 4.06 8.13 19.17
N ALA A 94 3.59 9.29 18.71
CA ALA A 94 3.30 10.44 19.57
C ALA A 94 2.22 10.19 20.64
N GLN A 95 1.44 9.11 20.48
CA GLN A 95 0.40 8.65 21.40
C GLN A 95 0.80 7.37 22.14
N ASP A 96 2.07 6.97 22.08
CA ASP A 96 2.59 5.72 22.67
C ASP A 96 1.86 4.46 22.12
N ILE A 97 1.34 4.51 20.90
CA ILE A 97 0.70 3.36 20.25
C ILE A 97 1.80 2.60 19.47
N PRO A 98 2.08 1.33 19.82
CA PRO A 98 3.21 0.58 19.28
C PRO A 98 2.90 -0.05 17.91
N VAL A 99 2.59 0.78 16.92
CA VAL A 99 2.44 0.39 15.52
C VAL A 99 3.78 0.52 14.83
N VAL A 100 4.18 -0.51 14.09
CA VAL A 100 5.46 -0.58 13.39
C VAL A 100 5.22 -0.84 11.91
N ALA A 101 5.81 -0.03 11.04
CA ALA A 101 5.89 -0.30 9.62
C ALA A 101 6.99 -1.34 9.35
N VAL A 102 6.62 -2.47 8.77
CA VAL A 102 7.51 -3.59 8.47
C VAL A 102 7.92 -3.64 7.00
N ALA A 103 7.25 -2.87 6.13
CA ALA A 103 7.62 -2.64 4.73
C ALA A 103 6.99 -1.35 4.22
N ALA A 104 7.59 -0.72 3.20
CA ALA A 104 7.05 0.44 2.50
C ALA A 104 6.90 0.13 1.01
N ILE A 105 5.69 -0.19 0.59
CA ILE A 105 5.45 -0.62 -0.80
C ILE A 105 5.60 0.55 -1.77
N PHE A 106 4.99 1.69 -1.49
CA PHE A 106 5.09 2.86 -2.35
C PHE A 106 6.26 3.73 -1.91
N GLN A 107 7.26 3.81 -2.77
CA GLN A 107 8.46 4.62 -2.57
C GLN A 107 8.21 6.10 -2.84
N LYS A 108 7.19 6.41 -3.61
CA LYS A 108 6.71 7.77 -3.88
C LYS A 108 5.21 7.84 -3.59
N HIS A 109 4.81 8.81 -2.78
CA HIS A 109 3.40 9.00 -2.45
C HIS A 109 2.62 9.47 -3.67
N PRO A 110 1.59 8.74 -4.15
CA PRO A 110 0.87 9.06 -5.37
C PRO A 110 -0.24 10.10 -5.20
N GLN A 111 -0.35 10.72 -4.02
CA GLN A 111 -1.37 11.73 -3.74
C GLN A 111 -1.21 12.95 -4.64
N VAL A 112 -2.29 13.37 -5.25
CA VAL A 112 -2.35 14.56 -6.10
C VAL A 112 -3.47 15.50 -5.65
N ILE A 113 -3.34 16.78 -6.05
CA ILE A 113 -4.46 17.69 -6.15
C ILE A 113 -4.73 17.91 -7.64
N LEU A 114 -5.98 17.75 -8.04
CA LEU A 114 -6.46 17.99 -9.40
C LEU A 114 -7.10 19.37 -9.47
N ALA A 115 -6.91 20.06 -10.59
CA ALA A 115 -7.57 21.33 -10.87
C ALA A 115 -7.99 21.41 -12.34
N HIS A 116 -8.92 22.28 -12.64
CA HIS A 116 -9.32 22.57 -14.01
C HIS A 116 -8.21 23.33 -14.75
N PRO A 117 -7.91 22.98 -16.02
CA PRO A 117 -6.90 23.67 -16.81
C PRO A 117 -7.28 25.13 -17.04
N GLY A 118 -6.31 26.04 -16.90
CA GLY A 118 -6.51 27.49 -17.04
C GLY A 118 -7.15 28.17 -15.83
N VAL A 119 -7.43 27.44 -14.75
CA VAL A 119 -7.90 27.99 -13.47
C VAL A 119 -6.79 27.94 -12.43
N ALA A 120 -6.14 26.80 -12.28
CA ALA A 120 -4.93 26.65 -11.50
C ALA A 120 -3.89 25.90 -12.36
N ASP A 121 -2.87 26.60 -12.83
CA ASP A 121 -1.82 26.07 -13.67
C ASP A 121 -0.49 25.88 -12.93
N THR A 122 -0.41 26.39 -11.69
CA THR A 122 0.74 26.23 -10.78
C THR A 122 0.27 25.71 -9.41
N TRP A 123 1.21 25.17 -8.62
CA TRP A 123 0.95 24.74 -7.24
C TRP A 123 0.41 25.88 -6.37
N GLU A 124 0.93 27.11 -6.59
CA GLU A 124 0.55 28.30 -5.86
C GLU A 124 -0.90 28.71 -6.15
N ASP A 125 -1.39 28.50 -7.36
CA ASP A 125 -2.76 28.86 -7.77
C ASP A 125 -3.81 28.02 -7.02
N LEU A 126 -3.45 26.82 -6.54
CA LEU A 126 -4.35 25.98 -5.73
C LEU A 126 -4.81 26.67 -4.45
N ARG A 127 -4.09 27.69 -3.97
CA ARG A 127 -4.46 28.46 -2.77
C ARG A 127 -5.70 29.34 -2.98
N ASP A 128 -6.08 29.59 -4.21
CA ASP A 128 -7.24 30.39 -4.55
C ASP A 128 -8.50 29.53 -4.75
N LEU A 129 -8.36 28.19 -4.72
CA LEU A 129 -9.45 27.24 -4.90
C LEU A 129 -10.02 26.74 -3.57
N THR A 130 -11.27 26.30 -3.61
CA THR A 130 -11.81 25.42 -2.59
C THR A 130 -11.38 23.97 -2.89
N LEU A 131 -10.83 23.27 -1.90
CA LEU A 131 -10.24 21.94 -2.08
C LEU A 131 -11.13 20.86 -1.47
N LEU A 132 -11.53 19.89 -2.28
CA LEU A 132 -12.24 18.69 -1.83
C LEU A 132 -11.23 17.72 -1.25
N ILE A 133 -11.14 17.64 0.08
CA ILE A 133 -10.18 16.81 0.82
C ILE A 133 -10.94 15.94 1.81
N GLY A 134 -10.73 14.61 1.72
CA GLY A 134 -11.28 13.64 2.66
C GLY A 134 -10.67 13.76 4.06
N ASP A 135 -11.30 13.15 5.06
CA ASP A 135 -10.87 13.27 6.46
C ASP A 135 -9.46 12.69 6.69
N ASN A 136 -9.11 11.57 6.04
CA ASN A 136 -7.77 11.00 6.15
C ASN A 136 -6.69 11.94 5.57
N GLY A 137 -6.93 12.55 4.41
CA GLY A 137 -6.02 13.53 3.83
C GLY A 137 -5.91 14.80 4.65
N PHE A 138 -7.02 15.22 5.31
CA PHE A 138 -7.03 16.40 6.17
C PHE A 138 -6.13 16.26 7.39
N VAL A 139 -6.09 15.10 8.02
CA VAL A 139 -5.23 14.83 9.21
C VAL A 139 -3.82 14.38 8.84
N SER A 140 -3.48 14.32 7.56
CA SER A 140 -2.20 13.92 7.01
C SER A 140 -1.60 15.07 6.16
N TYR A 141 -1.42 14.87 4.87
CA TYR A 141 -0.74 15.80 3.96
C TYR A 141 -1.32 17.22 3.94
N TYR A 142 -2.61 17.39 4.21
CA TYR A 142 -3.21 18.72 4.21
C TYR A 142 -2.74 19.59 5.37
N GLN A 143 -2.40 19.01 6.53
CA GLN A 143 -1.77 19.75 7.62
C GLN A 143 -0.40 20.31 7.20
N TRP A 144 0.37 19.53 6.46
CA TRP A 144 1.62 19.99 5.88
C TRP A 144 1.38 21.07 4.81
N MET A 145 0.36 20.95 3.94
CA MET A 145 0.00 22.00 2.98
C MET A 145 -0.32 23.32 3.69
N ILE A 146 -1.05 23.27 4.82
CA ILE A 146 -1.35 24.45 5.64
C ILE A 146 -0.04 25.03 6.20
N ALA A 147 0.79 24.22 6.84
CA ALA A 147 1.95 24.66 7.58
C ALA A 147 3.09 25.15 6.66
N ALA A 148 3.39 24.42 5.60
CA ALA A 148 4.54 24.68 4.72
C ALA A 148 4.19 25.53 3.50
N HIS A 149 2.95 25.51 3.00
CA HIS A 149 2.57 26.13 1.73
C HIS A 149 1.47 27.20 1.85
N GLY A 150 1.04 27.53 3.05
CA GLY A 150 0.10 28.65 3.30
C GLY A 150 -1.33 28.38 2.84
N PHE A 151 -1.72 27.12 2.72
CA PHE A 151 -3.14 26.76 2.60
C PHE A 151 -3.88 27.02 3.91
N SER A 152 -5.21 26.96 3.90
CA SER A 152 -6.01 27.20 5.09
C SER A 152 -7.07 26.14 5.32
N VAL A 153 -7.55 26.05 6.57
CA VAL A 153 -8.64 25.13 6.92
C VAL A 153 -9.94 25.52 6.20
N GLU A 154 -10.15 26.81 5.96
CA GLU A 154 -11.35 27.36 5.32
C GLU A 154 -11.47 26.98 3.85
N GLN A 155 -10.35 26.71 3.17
CA GLN A 155 -10.34 26.22 1.78
C GLN A 155 -10.85 24.79 1.66
N ARG A 156 -10.79 24.01 2.74
CA ARG A 156 -11.18 22.61 2.71
C ARG A 156 -12.70 22.45 2.74
N GLN A 157 -13.21 21.67 1.78
CA GLN A 157 -14.51 21.01 1.87
C GLN A 157 -14.34 19.49 1.99
N PRO A 158 -15.19 18.79 2.78
CA PRO A 158 -15.13 17.35 2.88
C PRO A 158 -15.33 16.68 1.51
N TYR A 159 -14.39 15.84 1.10
CA TYR A 159 -14.52 15.01 -0.09
C TYR A 159 -15.21 13.70 0.29
N THR A 160 -16.33 13.41 -0.34
CA THR A 160 -17.13 12.20 -0.12
C THR A 160 -16.92 11.16 -1.22
N PHE A 161 -15.79 11.27 -1.95
CA PHE A 161 -15.40 10.38 -3.05
C PHE A 161 -16.37 10.38 -4.24
N ASN A 162 -17.12 11.47 -4.37
CA ASN A 162 -17.92 11.78 -5.54
C ASN A 162 -17.26 12.93 -6.32
N PRO A 163 -16.75 12.71 -7.53
CA PRO A 163 -16.08 13.74 -8.33
C PRO A 163 -17.07 14.75 -8.94
N ALA A 164 -18.37 14.47 -8.94
CA ALA A 164 -19.36 15.30 -9.62
C ALA A 164 -19.33 16.80 -9.24
N PRO A 165 -19.12 17.21 -7.96
CA PRO A 165 -18.94 18.62 -7.64
C PRO A 165 -17.74 19.24 -8.34
N PHE A 166 -16.58 18.57 -8.35
CA PHE A 166 -15.38 19.01 -9.04
C PHE A 166 -15.61 19.13 -10.55
N LEU A 167 -16.26 18.13 -11.17
CA LEU A 167 -16.55 18.16 -12.61
C LEU A 167 -17.49 19.29 -13.02
N ALA A 168 -18.34 19.76 -12.11
CA ALA A 168 -19.34 20.81 -12.37
C ALA A 168 -18.89 22.24 -12.04
N ASP A 169 -17.82 22.41 -11.26
CA ASP A 169 -17.36 23.72 -10.77
C ASP A 169 -15.83 23.81 -10.90
N ASP A 170 -15.39 24.70 -11.78
CA ASP A 170 -13.97 24.91 -12.07
C ASP A 170 -13.20 25.66 -10.95
N GLN A 171 -13.91 26.19 -9.94
CA GLN A 171 -13.30 26.81 -8.75
C GLN A 171 -13.00 25.80 -7.64
N LEU A 172 -13.25 24.51 -7.90
CA LEU A 172 -12.87 23.43 -7.00
C LEU A 172 -11.58 22.75 -7.44
N GLY A 173 -10.72 22.46 -6.46
CA GLY A 173 -9.68 21.44 -6.60
C GLY A 173 -10.12 20.16 -5.91
N MET A 174 -9.57 19.02 -6.30
CA MET A 174 -9.95 17.72 -5.75
C MET A 174 -8.72 16.87 -5.44
N GLN A 175 -8.68 16.26 -4.26
CA GLN A 175 -7.70 15.22 -3.99
C GLN A 175 -7.90 14.03 -4.92
N GLY A 176 -6.82 13.28 -5.16
CA GLY A 176 -6.86 12.03 -5.90
C GLY A 176 -5.53 11.29 -5.81
N TYR A 177 -5.50 10.09 -6.35
CA TYR A 177 -4.26 9.39 -6.63
C TYR A 177 -3.92 9.52 -8.10
N LEU A 178 -2.63 9.70 -8.40
CA LEU A 178 -2.11 9.82 -9.76
C LEU A 178 -2.55 8.67 -10.67
N SER A 179 -2.70 7.50 -10.10
CA SER A 179 -3.11 6.26 -10.75
C SER A 179 -4.63 6.06 -10.89
N SER A 180 -5.46 6.99 -10.41
CA SER A 180 -6.92 6.80 -10.36
C SER A 180 -7.70 8.01 -10.87
N GLU A 181 -7.77 9.10 -10.10
CA GLU A 181 -8.67 10.22 -10.36
C GLU A 181 -8.42 10.97 -11.67
N PRO A 182 -7.19 11.15 -12.20
CA PRO A 182 -7.00 11.80 -13.50
C PRO A 182 -7.74 11.05 -14.63
N TYR A 183 -7.70 9.70 -14.61
CA TYR A 183 -8.44 8.89 -15.56
C TYR A 183 -9.95 9.09 -15.46
N LEU A 184 -10.47 9.14 -14.22
CA LEU A 184 -11.88 9.35 -13.96
C LEU A 184 -12.34 10.72 -14.50
N VAL A 185 -11.58 11.78 -14.25
CA VAL A 185 -11.87 13.14 -14.73
C VAL A 185 -11.87 13.20 -16.26
N GLU A 186 -10.90 12.58 -16.92
CA GLU A 186 -10.87 12.53 -18.39
C GLU A 186 -12.09 11.81 -18.97
N ARG A 187 -12.50 10.70 -18.36
CA ARG A 187 -13.61 9.87 -18.85
C ARG A 187 -14.98 10.48 -18.57
N GLU A 188 -15.19 11.04 -17.40
CA GLU A 188 -16.49 11.55 -16.95
C GLU A 188 -16.63 13.06 -17.18
N GLY A 189 -15.53 13.81 -17.01
CA GLY A 189 -15.51 15.26 -17.19
C GLY A 189 -15.26 15.69 -18.63
N GLY A 190 -14.62 14.84 -19.43
CA GLY A 190 -14.30 15.14 -20.84
C GLY A 190 -13.18 16.19 -21.02
N PHE A 191 -12.36 16.41 -19.99
CA PHE A 191 -11.18 17.27 -20.02
C PHE A 191 -10.01 16.62 -19.29
N THR A 192 -8.78 16.96 -19.68
CA THR A 192 -7.57 16.53 -18.97
C THR A 192 -7.30 17.50 -17.82
N PRO A 193 -7.34 17.08 -16.55
CA PRO A 193 -7.09 17.97 -15.43
C PRO A 193 -5.60 18.35 -15.33
N ASN A 194 -5.30 19.48 -14.71
CA ASN A 194 -3.97 19.74 -14.18
C ASN A 194 -3.77 18.85 -12.94
N VAL A 195 -2.60 18.18 -12.87
CA VAL A 195 -2.28 17.19 -11.85
C VAL A 195 -1.07 17.68 -11.05
N PHE A 196 -1.27 17.97 -9.78
CA PHE A 196 -0.22 18.44 -8.88
C PHE A 196 0.13 17.33 -7.88
N LEU A 197 1.27 16.66 -8.10
CA LEU A 197 1.75 15.61 -7.21
C LEU A 197 2.34 16.26 -5.94
N ILE A 198 1.79 15.94 -4.78
CA ILE A 198 2.23 16.56 -3.51
C ILE A 198 3.68 16.19 -3.15
N ALA A 199 4.15 15.01 -3.59
CA ALA A 199 5.53 14.60 -3.43
C ALA A 199 6.50 15.53 -4.15
N ASP A 200 6.13 16.06 -5.32
CA ASP A 200 6.96 17.01 -6.09
C ASP A 200 6.97 18.42 -5.43
N ALA A 201 5.98 18.73 -4.60
CA ALA A 201 5.94 19.95 -3.79
C ALA A 201 6.70 19.81 -2.44
N GLY A 202 7.27 18.64 -2.14
CA GLY A 202 8.10 18.40 -0.97
C GLY A 202 7.51 17.45 0.09
N TYR A 203 6.29 16.92 -0.11
CA TYR A 203 5.75 15.86 0.76
C TYR A 203 6.31 14.50 0.37
N SER A 204 7.63 14.35 0.55
CA SER A 204 8.36 13.16 0.13
C SER A 204 8.34 12.11 1.22
N THR A 205 7.38 11.19 1.15
CA THR A 205 7.17 10.11 2.13
C THR A 205 6.89 8.79 1.45
N TYR A 206 7.17 7.70 2.15
CA TYR A 206 6.63 6.38 1.81
C TYR A 206 5.10 6.36 1.98
N ALA A 207 4.42 5.53 1.18
CA ALA A 207 3.01 5.27 1.31
C ALA A 207 2.72 3.77 1.13
N THR A 208 1.46 3.35 1.33
CA THR A 208 1.09 1.94 1.27
C THR A 208 2.07 1.09 2.10
N THR A 209 2.32 1.53 3.34
CA THR A 209 3.15 0.80 4.28
C THR A 209 2.42 -0.43 4.79
N ILE A 210 3.15 -1.52 5.04
CA ILE A 210 2.63 -2.65 5.79
C ILE A 210 2.86 -2.37 7.26
N GLU A 211 1.79 -2.16 8.00
CA GLU A 211 1.82 -1.91 9.44
C GLU A 211 1.37 -3.13 10.23
N THR A 212 1.98 -3.35 11.40
CA THR A 212 1.54 -4.33 12.39
C THR A 212 1.81 -3.81 13.80
N MET A 213 1.35 -4.54 14.82
CA MET A 213 1.66 -4.22 16.21
C MET A 213 3.03 -4.77 16.59
N GLN A 214 3.75 -4.09 17.48
CA GLN A 214 5.02 -4.61 18.03
C GLN A 214 4.83 -5.99 18.66
N SER A 215 3.71 -6.22 19.33
CA SER A 215 3.38 -7.55 19.90
C SER A 215 3.32 -8.66 18.85
N THR A 216 2.80 -8.37 17.65
CA THR A 216 2.77 -9.36 16.55
C THR A 216 4.19 -9.71 16.09
N ILE A 217 5.08 -8.72 16.03
CA ILE A 217 6.51 -8.94 15.70
C ILE A 217 7.18 -9.80 16.76
N ASP A 218 6.92 -9.52 18.05
CA ASP A 218 7.56 -10.21 19.17
C ASP A 218 7.07 -11.65 19.32
N GLU A 219 5.77 -11.91 19.06
CA GLU A 219 5.13 -13.20 19.28
C GLU A 219 5.19 -14.14 18.07
N SER A 220 5.24 -13.58 16.84
CA SER A 220 5.15 -14.35 15.59
C SER A 220 5.99 -13.73 14.46
N PRO A 221 7.31 -13.53 14.65
CA PRO A 221 8.17 -12.90 13.65
C PRO A 221 8.18 -13.66 12.32
N GLU A 222 8.02 -14.99 12.34
CA GLU A 222 7.96 -15.83 11.14
C GLU A 222 6.69 -15.58 10.31
N VAL A 223 5.58 -15.21 10.94
CA VAL A 223 4.34 -14.80 10.25
C VAL A 223 4.55 -13.45 9.59
N VAL A 224 5.20 -12.51 10.29
CA VAL A 224 5.53 -11.19 9.74
C VAL A 224 6.47 -11.34 8.53
N GLU A 225 7.54 -12.12 8.66
CA GLU A 225 8.50 -12.37 7.58
C GLU A 225 7.81 -13.00 6.35
N CYS A 226 6.99 -14.03 6.55
CA CYS A 226 6.25 -14.67 5.47
C CYS A 226 5.29 -13.69 4.77
N PHE A 227 4.53 -12.87 5.55
CA PHE A 227 3.62 -11.89 4.98
C PHE A 227 4.35 -10.80 4.19
N VAL A 228 5.44 -10.26 4.72
CA VAL A 228 6.25 -9.24 4.03
C VAL A 228 6.89 -9.80 2.77
N ASN A 229 7.56 -10.95 2.86
CA ASN A 229 8.20 -11.60 1.73
C ASN A 229 7.20 -11.97 0.63
N GLY A 230 6.04 -12.52 1.03
CA GLY A 230 4.94 -12.79 0.11
C GLY A 230 4.44 -11.50 -0.58
N SER A 231 4.26 -10.43 0.17
CA SER A 231 3.85 -9.13 -0.39
C SER A 231 4.87 -8.58 -1.39
N ILE A 232 6.17 -8.64 -1.08
CA ILE A 232 7.24 -8.20 -1.98
C ILE A 232 7.18 -8.98 -3.31
N LEU A 233 7.16 -10.30 -3.26
CA LEU A 233 7.08 -11.16 -4.44
C LEU A 233 5.78 -10.92 -5.23
N GLY A 234 4.66 -10.75 -4.53
CA GLY A 234 3.39 -10.43 -5.15
C GLY A 234 3.41 -9.11 -5.90
N TRP A 235 4.07 -8.09 -5.37
CA TRP A 235 4.22 -6.82 -6.08
C TRP A 235 5.09 -6.93 -7.32
N TYR A 236 6.19 -7.70 -7.31
CA TYR A 236 6.96 -8.00 -8.52
C TYR A 236 6.11 -8.75 -9.56
N ASN A 237 5.41 -9.80 -9.13
CA ASN A 237 4.55 -10.58 -10.02
C ASN A 237 3.39 -9.74 -10.58
N TYR A 238 2.81 -8.85 -9.78
CA TYR A 238 1.72 -7.98 -10.22
C TYR A 238 2.15 -6.96 -11.26
N LEU A 239 3.30 -6.33 -11.06
CA LEU A 239 3.80 -5.29 -11.96
C LEU A 239 4.41 -5.85 -13.23
N TYR A 240 5.07 -7.00 -13.17
CA TYR A 240 5.92 -7.51 -14.25
C TYR A 240 5.51 -8.88 -14.78
N GLY A 241 4.61 -9.58 -14.08
CA GLY A 241 4.13 -10.92 -14.45
C GLY A 241 2.69 -10.93 -14.96
N ASP A 242 2.05 -12.11 -14.86
CA ASP A 242 0.63 -12.29 -15.19
C ASP A 242 -0.25 -11.94 -13.98
N ASN A 243 -0.94 -10.82 -14.05
CA ASN A 243 -1.79 -10.31 -12.98
C ASN A 243 -3.30 -10.55 -13.20
N ALA A 244 -3.69 -11.33 -14.20
CA ALA A 244 -5.10 -11.52 -14.55
C ALA A 244 -5.94 -12.09 -13.40
N ALA A 245 -5.39 -13.04 -12.62
CA ALA A 245 -6.10 -13.65 -11.49
C ALA A 245 -6.30 -12.65 -10.34
N ALA A 246 -5.28 -11.84 -10.02
CA ALA A 246 -5.37 -10.78 -9.03
C ALA A 246 -6.39 -9.71 -9.43
N ASN A 247 -6.35 -9.28 -10.69
CA ASN A 247 -7.31 -8.31 -11.23
C ASN A 247 -8.75 -8.83 -11.17
N ALA A 248 -8.97 -10.12 -11.42
CA ALA A 248 -10.30 -10.73 -11.29
C ALA A 248 -10.81 -10.69 -9.84
N MET A 249 -9.95 -10.88 -8.84
CA MET A 249 -10.31 -10.73 -7.43
C MET A 249 -10.64 -9.27 -7.08
N ILE A 250 -9.83 -8.30 -7.53
CA ILE A 250 -10.08 -6.87 -7.33
C ILE A 250 -11.45 -6.48 -7.91
N LEU A 251 -11.76 -6.92 -9.13
CA LEU A 251 -13.04 -6.65 -9.78
C LEU A 251 -14.23 -7.31 -9.06
N ALA A 252 -14.02 -8.46 -8.40
CA ALA A 252 -15.04 -9.11 -7.58
C ALA A 252 -15.32 -8.36 -6.27
N ASP A 253 -14.27 -7.84 -5.63
CA ASP A 253 -14.35 -7.12 -4.36
C ASP A 253 -14.80 -5.66 -4.52
N ASN A 254 -14.63 -5.07 -5.71
CA ASN A 254 -15.05 -3.70 -6.02
C ASN A 254 -15.80 -3.63 -7.36
N PRO A 255 -17.14 -3.67 -7.32
CA PRO A 255 -17.98 -3.59 -8.53
C PRO A 255 -17.85 -2.28 -9.33
N ASP A 256 -17.32 -1.21 -8.72
CA ASP A 256 -17.09 0.08 -9.40
C ASP A 256 -15.73 0.14 -10.13
N MET A 257 -14.91 -0.92 -9.98
CA MET A 257 -13.65 -1.06 -10.70
C MET A 257 -13.88 -1.63 -12.10
N THR A 258 -13.01 -1.27 -13.04
CA THR A 258 -13.00 -1.82 -14.40
C THR A 258 -11.58 -2.21 -14.79
N GLN A 259 -11.44 -3.12 -15.76
CA GLN A 259 -10.11 -3.52 -16.25
C GLN A 259 -9.33 -2.31 -16.80
N ASP A 260 -9.98 -1.40 -17.54
CA ASP A 260 -9.33 -0.19 -18.07
C ASP A 260 -8.75 0.71 -16.96
N LYS A 261 -9.45 0.82 -15.81
CA LYS A 261 -8.93 1.55 -14.63
C LYS A 261 -7.71 0.85 -14.04
N ILE A 262 -7.77 -0.47 -13.92
CA ILE A 262 -6.65 -1.28 -13.42
C ILE A 262 -5.42 -1.11 -14.33
N ASP A 263 -5.60 -1.24 -15.64
CA ASP A 263 -4.52 -1.13 -16.63
C ASP A 263 -3.89 0.27 -16.60
N TYR A 264 -4.72 1.32 -16.51
CA TYR A 264 -4.25 2.70 -16.33
C TYR A 264 -3.42 2.85 -15.06
N ALA A 265 -3.90 2.32 -13.93
CA ALA A 265 -3.24 2.44 -12.64
C ALA A 265 -1.88 1.73 -12.63
N ILE A 266 -1.80 0.50 -13.17
CA ILE A 266 -0.54 -0.23 -13.31
C ILE A 266 0.43 0.56 -14.18
N GLY A 267 -0.03 1.09 -15.33
CA GLY A 267 0.76 1.93 -16.21
C GLY A 267 1.34 3.15 -15.49
N LYS A 268 0.52 3.84 -14.68
CA LYS A 268 0.96 5.02 -13.92
C LYS A 268 1.92 4.66 -12.77
N MET A 269 1.71 3.56 -12.07
CA MET A 269 2.64 3.08 -11.05
C MET A 269 4.02 2.79 -11.62
N LEU A 270 4.09 2.19 -12.81
CA LEU A 270 5.35 1.92 -13.53
C LEU A 270 5.97 3.22 -14.08
N GLU A 271 5.18 4.06 -14.77
CA GLU A 271 5.66 5.31 -15.40
C GLU A 271 6.32 6.26 -14.40
N HIS A 272 5.74 6.36 -13.21
CA HIS A 272 6.18 7.30 -12.17
C HIS A 272 7.05 6.67 -11.08
N GLY A 273 7.35 5.37 -11.19
CA GLY A 273 8.15 4.65 -10.20
C GLY A 273 7.53 4.67 -8.80
N ILE A 274 6.21 4.52 -8.71
CA ILE A 274 5.51 4.61 -7.42
C ILE A 274 5.95 3.47 -6.49
N VAL A 275 6.04 2.24 -7.01
CA VAL A 275 6.39 1.05 -6.25
C VAL A 275 7.88 0.73 -6.35
N ASP A 276 8.41 0.69 -7.57
CA ASP A 276 9.74 0.20 -7.86
C ASP A 276 10.62 1.32 -8.43
N SER A 277 11.30 2.03 -7.54
CA SER A 277 12.20 3.14 -7.86
C SER A 277 13.13 3.47 -6.68
N GLY A 278 14.13 4.29 -6.93
CA GLY A 278 15.05 4.73 -5.88
C GLY A 278 15.72 3.54 -5.19
N ASN A 279 15.57 3.44 -3.87
CA ASN A 279 16.23 2.40 -3.07
C ASN A 279 15.78 0.97 -3.39
N THR A 280 14.58 0.77 -3.94
CA THR A 280 14.11 -0.57 -4.31
C THR A 280 14.94 -1.19 -5.43
N LEU A 281 15.61 -0.37 -6.24
CA LEU A 281 16.43 -0.85 -7.34
C LEU A 281 17.60 -1.73 -6.87
N ASP A 282 18.09 -1.50 -5.67
CA ASP A 282 19.17 -2.23 -5.04
C ASP A 282 18.71 -3.09 -3.86
N LEU A 283 17.70 -2.62 -3.10
CA LEU A 283 17.26 -3.26 -1.85
C LEU A 283 16.01 -4.15 -2.01
N GLY A 284 15.30 -4.03 -3.13
CA GLY A 284 14.03 -4.73 -3.40
C GLY A 284 12.79 -3.91 -3.01
N ILE A 285 11.64 -4.25 -3.60
CA ILE A 285 10.33 -3.65 -3.26
C ILE A 285 10.09 -3.80 -1.75
N GLY A 286 9.43 -2.82 -1.14
CA GLY A 286 9.16 -2.79 0.29
C GLY A 286 10.26 -2.14 1.12
N SER A 287 11.36 -1.68 0.51
CA SER A 287 12.51 -1.12 1.23
C SER A 287 12.14 0.11 2.07
N ILE A 288 12.78 0.19 3.24
CA ILE A 288 12.73 1.34 4.15
C ILE A 288 14.17 1.74 4.49
N THR A 289 14.47 3.03 4.50
CA THR A 289 15.79 3.54 4.91
C THR A 289 15.67 4.62 5.95
N ASP A 290 16.62 4.67 6.87
CA ASP A 290 16.72 5.72 7.91
C ASP A 290 16.79 7.12 7.28
N GLU A 291 17.47 7.25 6.12
CA GLU A 291 17.59 8.51 5.41
C GLU A 291 16.22 9.03 4.95
N ALA A 292 15.38 8.17 4.38
CA ALA A 292 14.09 8.59 3.88
C ALA A 292 13.10 8.87 5.03
N VAL A 293 13.06 8.01 6.06
CA VAL A 293 12.16 8.21 7.22
C VAL A 293 12.60 9.44 8.02
N GLY A 294 13.89 9.57 8.32
CA GLY A 294 14.44 10.70 9.06
C GLY A 294 14.30 12.01 8.29
N GLY A 295 14.56 12.01 6.99
CA GLY A 295 14.38 13.20 6.15
C GLY A 295 12.92 13.67 6.10
N PHE A 296 11.95 12.74 6.04
CA PHE A 296 10.54 13.10 6.14
C PHE A 296 10.17 13.60 7.54
N TYR A 297 10.67 12.95 8.60
CA TYR A 297 10.49 13.44 9.98
C TYR A 297 11.00 14.87 10.16
N ASP A 298 12.23 15.16 9.71
CA ASP A 298 12.82 16.49 9.80
C ASP A 298 11.98 17.54 9.06
N ALA A 299 11.48 17.20 7.86
CA ALA A 299 10.60 18.09 7.09
C ALA A 299 9.28 18.37 7.82
N MET A 300 8.70 17.37 8.49
CA MET A 300 7.47 17.55 9.27
C MET A 300 7.69 18.35 10.56
N VAL A 301 8.86 18.21 11.18
CA VAL A 301 9.25 19.04 12.34
C VAL A 301 9.49 20.51 11.90
N GLU A 302 10.20 20.73 10.78
CA GLU A 302 10.41 22.08 10.25
C GLU A 302 9.09 22.77 9.90
N ALA A 303 8.16 22.02 9.32
CA ALA A 303 6.79 22.50 9.03
C ALA A 303 5.94 22.70 10.28
N GLY A 304 6.36 22.23 11.47
CA GLY A 304 5.57 22.30 12.70
C GLY A 304 4.38 21.34 12.75
N VAL A 305 4.39 20.29 11.93
CA VAL A 305 3.35 19.26 11.90
C VAL A 305 3.61 18.15 12.91
N VAL A 306 4.88 17.85 13.16
CA VAL A 306 5.34 16.86 14.16
C VAL A 306 6.19 17.56 15.20
N GLU A 307 6.03 17.19 16.48
CA GLU A 307 6.88 17.73 17.55
C GLU A 307 8.31 17.20 17.47
N ALA A 308 9.28 18.08 17.71
CA ALA A 308 10.68 17.67 17.78
C ALA A 308 10.94 16.74 18.97
N GLY A 309 11.76 15.71 18.75
CA GLY A 309 12.14 14.74 19.79
C GLY A 309 11.26 13.50 19.87
N LEU A 310 10.34 13.32 18.91
CA LEU A 310 9.65 12.05 18.73
C LEU A 310 10.69 10.95 18.42
N ASP A 311 10.55 9.79 19.04
CA ASP A 311 11.30 8.57 18.67
C ASP A 311 10.75 7.99 17.37
N TRP A 312 11.07 8.64 16.25
CA TRP A 312 10.60 8.22 14.93
C TRP A 312 11.20 6.88 14.49
N GLN A 313 12.35 6.48 15.03
CA GLN A 313 12.96 5.19 14.74
C GLN A 313 12.15 4.02 15.29
N SER A 314 11.33 4.22 16.30
CA SER A 314 10.40 3.19 16.80
C SER A 314 9.20 2.92 15.87
N THR A 315 9.00 3.74 14.83
CA THR A 315 7.82 3.62 13.94
C THR A 315 7.99 2.60 12.81
N TYR A 316 9.18 2.05 12.62
CA TYR A 316 9.47 1.07 11.58
C TYR A 316 10.58 0.10 12.01
N THR A 317 10.70 -1.00 11.28
CA THR A 317 11.88 -1.89 11.35
C THR A 317 12.30 -2.31 9.95
N THR A 318 13.58 -2.60 9.78
CA THR A 318 14.15 -3.15 8.54
C THR A 318 14.45 -4.64 8.62
N ASP A 319 14.05 -5.31 9.70
CA ASP A 319 14.36 -6.73 9.94
C ASP A 319 13.80 -7.66 8.85
N PHE A 320 12.73 -7.25 8.16
CA PHE A 320 12.00 -8.05 7.18
C PHE A 320 12.18 -7.57 5.73
N VAL A 321 12.91 -6.48 5.50
CA VAL A 321 13.08 -5.85 4.17
C VAL A 321 14.55 -5.59 3.86
N ASN A 322 14.84 -4.95 2.74
CA ASN A 322 16.20 -4.54 2.32
C ASN A 322 17.15 -5.72 2.02
N GLN A 323 16.62 -6.89 1.70
CA GLN A 323 17.39 -8.11 1.44
C GLN A 323 17.55 -8.42 -0.05
N GLY A 324 17.05 -7.55 -0.93
CA GLY A 324 17.09 -7.75 -2.38
C GLY A 324 16.17 -8.87 -2.89
N LEU A 325 15.16 -9.26 -2.09
CA LEU A 325 14.21 -10.29 -2.48
C LEU A 325 13.44 -9.86 -3.75
N GLY A 326 13.39 -10.74 -4.75
CA GLY A 326 12.62 -10.53 -5.99
C GLY A 326 13.28 -9.62 -7.03
N LEU A 327 14.52 -9.15 -6.81
CA LEU A 327 15.24 -8.31 -7.80
C LEU A 327 15.39 -8.98 -9.16
N ASP A 328 15.48 -10.32 -9.20
CA ASP A 328 15.57 -11.14 -10.41
C ASP A 328 14.24 -11.26 -11.18
N LEU A 329 13.13 -10.83 -10.59
CA LEU A 329 11.82 -10.80 -11.23
C LEU A 329 11.59 -9.51 -12.03
N ARG A 330 12.46 -8.49 -11.83
CA ARG A 330 12.40 -7.24 -12.60
C ARG A 330 12.88 -7.47 -14.03
N PRO A 331 12.17 -6.97 -15.05
CA PRO A 331 12.67 -6.96 -16.43
C PRO A 331 14.00 -6.20 -16.56
N GLU A 332 14.87 -6.67 -17.48
CA GLU A 332 16.12 -6.01 -17.83
C GLU A 332 15.89 -4.66 -18.55
#